data_099ef709e2f7a8fe5fe810a314ae8d27
#
_entry.id   099ef709e2f7a8fe5fe810a314ae8d27
#
_cell.length_a   1.000
_cell.length_b   1.000
_cell.length_c   1.000
_cell.angle_alpha   90.00
_cell.angle_beta   90.00
_cell.angle_gamma   90.00
#
_symmetry.space_group_name_H-M   'P 1'
#
loop_
_entity.id
_entity.type
_entity.pdbx_description
1 polymer ?
#
loop_
_entity_poly.entity_id
_entity_poly.type
_entity_poly.pdbx_seq_one_letter_code
_entity_poly.pdbx_strand_id
1 'polypeptide(L)'
;MNSKLSLSTKLSQSGKTQLAEYFATPPFKVITLPSYDDAWVNGLNAMQMSSSPGVLAGDVLEIDISLAKLTALSLNTQAFTRVQAMNEGESAMQTTHISRAENSRLFYLPHPLVLHKDSIFKQQTQIEMREQSELIYGEIVAIGRVLNDERFAFRQFSSHLKIYALQNDGKKRPLVSDCIQWLPSKMNLTALSQMENYSHQGSLTYLNLAKSNAEIKQQVQALQQQFTDEKALLIGISLLNECGLMVRVLGHRAETIQQLFEKIGKQLKVL
;
A
#
# COMPACT_ATOMS: atom_id res chain seq x y z
N MET A 1 9.25 11.24 -17.37
CA MET A 1 7.90 11.83 -17.61
C MET A 1 7.34 12.34 -16.31
N ASN A 2 6.58 13.45 -16.30
CA ASN A 2 5.86 13.90 -15.10
C ASN A 2 4.40 13.52 -15.25
N SER A 3 3.91 12.65 -14.39
CA SER A 3 2.56 12.09 -14.49
C SER A 3 1.81 12.27 -13.17
N LYS A 4 0.56 12.67 -13.28
CA LYS A 4 -0.28 12.93 -12.11
C LYS A 4 -1.59 12.16 -12.18
N LEU A 5 -1.97 11.60 -11.04
CA LEU A 5 -3.29 11.06 -10.77
C LEU A 5 -3.86 11.79 -9.56
N SER A 6 -5.04 12.37 -9.69
CA SER A 6 -5.78 12.93 -8.57
C SER A 6 -7.20 12.37 -8.58
N LEU A 7 -7.68 11.89 -7.44
CA LEU A 7 -9.06 11.44 -7.29
C LEU A 7 -9.63 11.84 -5.93
N SER A 8 -10.90 12.20 -5.93
CA SER A 8 -11.62 12.49 -4.71
C SER A 8 -12.97 11.75 -4.68
N THR A 9 -13.47 11.51 -3.47
CA THR A 9 -14.76 10.84 -3.25
C THR A 9 -15.79 11.81 -2.70
N LYS A 10 -17.06 11.51 -2.93
CA LYS A 10 -18.21 12.19 -2.31
C LYS A 10 -19.28 11.17 -1.92
N LEU A 11 -20.13 11.56 -1.00
CA LEU A 11 -21.32 10.79 -0.65
C LEU A 11 -22.48 11.24 -1.56
N SER A 12 -23.17 10.28 -2.19
CA SER A 12 -24.39 10.55 -2.94
C SER A 12 -25.57 10.79 -2.00
N GLN A 13 -26.68 11.29 -2.53
CA GLN A 13 -27.94 11.43 -1.77
C GLN A 13 -28.47 10.10 -1.21
N SER A 14 -28.15 8.98 -1.88
CA SER A 14 -28.52 7.63 -1.42
C SER A 14 -27.52 7.03 -0.42
N GLY A 15 -26.52 7.79 0.05
CA GLY A 15 -25.52 7.31 1.01
C GLY A 15 -24.42 6.45 0.38
N LYS A 16 -24.34 6.34 -0.96
CA LYS A 16 -23.27 5.60 -1.64
C LYS A 16 -22.09 6.49 -1.95
N THR A 17 -20.89 5.94 -1.81
CA THR A 17 -19.66 6.61 -2.22
C THR A 17 -19.55 6.67 -3.75
N GLN A 18 -19.20 7.83 -4.27
CA GLN A 18 -18.96 8.07 -5.69
C GLN A 18 -17.65 8.85 -5.89
N LEU A 19 -17.06 8.77 -7.08
CA LEU A 19 -16.02 9.72 -7.49
C LEU A 19 -16.64 11.12 -7.54
N ALA A 20 -15.95 12.08 -6.90
CA ALA A 20 -16.30 13.50 -6.98
C ALA A 20 -15.54 14.17 -8.13
N GLU A 21 -14.23 14.07 -8.08
CA GLU A 21 -13.33 14.62 -9.08
C GLU A 21 -12.29 13.56 -9.47
N TYR A 22 -11.88 13.62 -10.71
CA TYR A 22 -10.87 12.74 -11.27
C TYR A 22 -10.05 13.50 -12.30
N PHE A 23 -8.74 13.46 -12.12
CA PHE A 23 -7.78 14.00 -13.09
C PHE A 23 -6.63 13.00 -13.23
N ALA A 24 -6.27 12.68 -14.47
CA ALA A 24 -5.10 11.85 -14.73
C ALA A 24 -4.39 12.30 -16.00
N THR A 25 -3.06 12.35 -15.93
CA THR A 25 -2.23 12.44 -17.13
C THR A 25 -1.71 11.04 -17.50
N PRO A 26 -1.42 10.78 -18.77
CA PRO A 26 -0.77 9.52 -19.13
C PRO A 26 0.47 9.26 -18.28
N PRO A 27 0.73 8.02 -17.88
CA PRO A 27 0.04 6.79 -18.29
C PRO A 27 -1.15 6.41 -17.40
N PHE A 28 -1.54 7.24 -16.44
CA PHE A 28 -2.57 6.90 -15.47
C PHE A 28 -3.99 6.94 -16.03
N LYS A 29 -4.80 6.00 -15.54
CA LYS A 29 -6.25 5.94 -15.72
C LYS A 29 -6.88 5.30 -14.51
N VAL A 30 -8.09 5.69 -14.14
CA VAL A 30 -8.90 5.02 -13.11
C VAL A 30 -10.21 4.57 -13.71
N ILE A 31 -10.64 3.38 -13.36
CA ILE A 31 -11.97 2.84 -13.66
C ILE A 31 -12.67 2.46 -12.36
N THR A 32 -13.98 2.61 -12.33
CA THR A 32 -14.82 2.12 -11.25
C THR A 32 -15.26 0.71 -11.54
N LEU A 33 -15.31 -0.13 -10.49
CA LEU A 33 -15.70 -1.53 -10.58
C LEU A 33 -17.01 -1.75 -9.81
N PRO A 34 -17.82 -2.75 -10.20
CA PRO A 34 -18.97 -3.17 -9.40
C PRO A 34 -18.54 -3.60 -8.00
N SER A 35 -19.40 -3.40 -7.01
CA SER A 35 -19.23 -4.02 -5.70
C SER A 35 -19.76 -5.43 -5.76
N TYR A 36 -18.93 -6.40 -5.41
CA TYR A 36 -19.30 -7.82 -5.33
C TYR A 36 -19.45 -8.31 -3.90
N ASP A 37 -19.22 -7.46 -2.91
CA ASP A 37 -19.26 -7.80 -1.49
C ASP A 37 -20.34 -7.00 -0.79
N ASP A 38 -21.25 -7.68 -0.10
CA ASP A 38 -22.33 -7.07 0.68
C ASP A 38 -21.79 -6.19 1.82
N ALA A 39 -20.60 -6.48 2.34
CA ALA A 39 -19.96 -5.65 3.35
C ALA A 39 -19.49 -4.28 2.82
N TRP A 40 -19.39 -4.13 1.50
CA TRP A 40 -18.92 -2.91 0.81
C TRP A 40 -20.01 -2.23 -0.03
N VAL A 41 -21.29 -2.55 0.21
CA VAL A 41 -22.45 -2.10 -0.60
C VAL A 41 -22.49 -0.60 -0.86
N ASN A 42 -22.05 0.22 0.11
CA ASN A 42 -22.04 1.68 0.00
C ASN A 42 -20.65 2.23 -0.33
N GLY A 43 -19.66 1.38 -0.50
CA GLY A 43 -18.31 1.75 -0.87
C GLY A 43 -18.11 1.84 -2.38
N LEU A 44 -17.06 2.54 -2.79
CA LEU A 44 -16.60 2.63 -4.16
C LEU A 44 -15.44 1.67 -4.36
N ASN A 45 -15.56 0.78 -5.34
CA ASN A 45 -14.43 0.00 -5.84
C ASN A 45 -13.85 0.69 -7.07
N ALA A 46 -12.55 0.93 -7.07
CA ALA A 46 -11.85 1.55 -8.17
C ALA A 46 -10.53 0.82 -8.46
N MET A 47 -10.10 0.89 -9.69
CA MET A 47 -8.83 0.34 -10.15
C MET A 47 -8.02 1.42 -10.85
N GLN A 48 -6.84 1.67 -10.33
CA GLN A 48 -5.82 2.49 -10.99
C GLN A 48 -5.09 1.64 -12.03
N MET A 49 -5.03 2.14 -13.24
CA MET A 49 -4.36 1.49 -14.38
C MET A 49 -3.21 2.36 -14.86
N SER A 50 -2.22 1.72 -15.47
CA SER A 50 -1.15 2.38 -16.20
C SER A 50 -1.00 1.79 -17.59
N SER A 51 -0.94 2.66 -18.61
CA SER A 51 -0.66 2.26 -20.00
C SER A 51 0.83 2.19 -20.32
N SER A 52 1.71 2.49 -19.35
CA SER A 52 3.16 2.35 -19.49
C SER A 52 3.60 0.88 -19.34
N PRO A 53 4.66 0.44 -20.02
CA PRO A 53 5.26 -0.87 -19.80
C PRO A 53 5.90 -1.00 -18.40
N GLY A 54 6.04 0.11 -17.68
CA GLY A 54 6.61 0.23 -16.34
C GLY A 54 7.08 1.65 -16.07
N VAL A 55 7.72 1.83 -14.92
CA VAL A 55 8.36 3.08 -14.51
C VAL A 55 9.72 3.16 -15.21
N LEU A 56 9.96 4.25 -15.91
CA LEU A 56 11.15 4.50 -16.71
C LEU A 56 12.07 5.52 -16.02
N ALA A 57 13.31 5.61 -16.50
CA ALA A 57 14.27 6.61 -16.06
C ALA A 57 13.70 8.04 -16.20
N GLY A 58 13.88 8.85 -15.16
CA GLY A 58 13.37 10.22 -15.12
C GLY A 58 11.87 10.37 -14.86
N ASP A 59 11.14 9.26 -14.61
CA ASP A 59 9.72 9.35 -14.26
C ASP A 59 9.53 9.95 -12.87
N VAL A 60 8.63 10.93 -12.79
CA VAL A 60 8.11 11.51 -11.56
C VAL A 60 6.60 11.29 -11.55
N LEU A 61 6.15 10.43 -10.65
CA LEU A 61 4.76 10.02 -10.53
C LEU A 61 4.15 10.63 -9.28
N GLU A 62 3.05 11.36 -9.43
CA GLU A 62 2.30 11.94 -8.32
C GLU A 62 0.91 11.33 -8.23
N ILE A 63 0.51 10.90 -7.04
CA ILE A 63 -0.80 10.29 -6.76
C ILE A 63 -1.42 11.03 -5.57
N ASP A 64 -2.53 11.70 -5.80
CA ASP A 64 -3.31 12.40 -4.78
C ASP A 64 -4.68 11.74 -4.61
N ILE A 65 -4.99 11.29 -3.40
CA ILE A 65 -6.26 10.64 -3.05
C ILE A 65 -6.93 11.40 -1.91
N SER A 66 -8.16 11.84 -2.11
CA SER A 66 -8.92 12.56 -1.09
C SER A 66 -10.26 11.89 -0.80
N LEU A 67 -10.48 11.48 0.44
CA LEU A 67 -11.74 10.89 0.87
C LEU A 67 -12.56 11.89 1.68
N ALA A 68 -13.78 12.16 1.23
CA ALA A 68 -14.76 12.95 1.98
C ALA A 68 -15.27 12.18 3.20
N LYS A 69 -15.94 12.91 4.08
CA LYS A 69 -16.58 12.35 5.27
C LYS A 69 -17.57 11.24 4.92
N LEU A 70 -17.57 10.15 5.70
CA LEU A 70 -18.45 8.99 5.56
C LEU A 70 -18.28 8.22 4.23
N THR A 71 -17.25 8.48 3.45
CA THR A 71 -17.00 7.73 2.21
C THR A 71 -16.08 6.54 2.45
N ALA A 72 -16.24 5.52 1.60
CA ALA A 72 -15.44 4.30 1.63
C ALA A 72 -14.89 3.98 0.24
N LEU A 73 -13.58 3.82 0.11
CA LEU A 73 -12.89 3.53 -1.14
C LEU A 73 -12.03 2.27 -1.01
N SER A 74 -12.25 1.31 -1.90
CA SER A 74 -11.31 0.23 -2.19
C SER A 74 -10.60 0.55 -3.49
N LEU A 75 -9.29 0.74 -3.41
CA LEU A 75 -8.46 1.08 -4.56
C LEU A 75 -7.39 0.00 -4.77
N ASN A 76 -7.40 -0.59 -5.94
CA ASN A 76 -6.37 -1.52 -6.39
C ASN A 76 -5.67 -0.95 -7.62
N THR A 77 -4.56 -1.55 -8.04
CA THR A 77 -3.93 -1.21 -9.32
C THR A 77 -4.13 -2.34 -10.32
N GLN A 78 -4.03 -2.06 -11.61
CA GLN A 78 -3.95 -3.11 -12.63
C GLN A 78 -2.50 -3.36 -12.96
N ALA A 79 -2.19 -4.62 -12.80
CA ALA A 79 -0.96 -5.36 -12.98
C ALA A 79 0.21 -4.89 -12.09
N PHE A 80 1.25 -5.67 -12.09
CA PHE A 80 2.48 -5.37 -11.36
C PHE A 80 3.13 -4.11 -11.90
N THR A 81 3.57 -3.25 -11.01
CA THR A 81 4.36 -2.09 -11.37
C THR A 81 5.81 -2.54 -11.58
N ARG A 82 6.30 -2.49 -12.81
CA ARG A 82 7.69 -2.83 -13.14
C ARG A 82 8.53 -1.57 -13.11
N VAL A 83 9.65 -1.59 -12.41
CA VAL A 83 10.65 -0.52 -12.49
C VAL A 83 11.74 -0.99 -13.45
N GLN A 84 11.82 -0.33 -14.59
CA GLN A 84 12.73 -0.72 -15.67
C GLN A 84 14.18 -0.39 -15.35
N ALA A 85 15.11 -1.01 -16.09
CA ALA A 85 16.52 -0.67 -16.04
C ALA A 85 16.77 0.80 -16.37
N MET A 86 17.77 1.39 -15.74
CA MET A 86 18.12 2.81 -15.88
C MET A 86 19.64 2.93 -16.09
N ASN A 87 20.08 3.97 -16.80
CA ASN A 87 21.49 4.27 -16.92
C ASN A 87 22.09 4.79 -15.61
N GLU A 88 23.40 4.90 -15.56
CA GLU A 88 24.09 5.49 -14.41
C GLU A 88 23.65 6.97 -14.21
N GLY A 89 23.38 7.34 -12.96
CA GLY A 89 22.88 8.68 -12.60
C GLY A 89 21.37 8.90 -12.78
N GLU A 90 20.66 8.00 -13.43
CA GLU A 90 19.21 8.08 -13.60
C GLU A 90 18.45 7.42 -12.43
N SER A 91 17.26 7.92 -12.16
CA SER A 91 16.34 7.36 -11.15
C SER A 91 14.90 7.72 -11.49
N ALA A 92 13.94 7.05 -10.85
CA ALA A 92 12.54 7.43 -10.89
C ALA A 92 11.97 7.58 -9.48
N MET A 93 10.90 8.35 -9.36
CA MET A 93 10.27 8.65 -8.08
C MET A 93 8.75 8.59 -8.17
N GLN A 94 8.12 8.10 -7.12
CA GLN A 94 6.68 8.20 -6.90
C GLN A 94 6.40 8.87 -5.56
N THR A 95 5.48 9.83 -5.57
CA THR A 95 4.95 10.47 -4.36
C THR A 95 3.45 10.23 -4.29
N THR A 96 2.98 9.72 -3.17
CA THR A 96 1.55 9.46 -2.93
C THR A 96 1.09 10.25 -1.71
N HIS A 97 0.08 11.10 -1.88
CA HIS A 97 -0.58 11.84 -0.81
C HIS A 97 -2.01 11.37 -0.66
N ILE A 98 -2.38 11.00 0.55
CA ILE A 98 -3.72 10.54 0.87
C ILE A 98 -4.28 11.38 2.02
N SER A 99 -5.34 12.14 1.76
CA SER A 99 -6.08 12.90 2.78
C SER A 99 -7.42 12.24 3.05
N ARG A 100 -7.79 12.13 4.32
CA ARG A 100 -8.96 11.38 4.73
C ARG A 100 -9.75 12.15 5.77
N ALA A 101 -11.00 12.46 5.43
CA ALA A 101 -11.93 13.08 6.34
C ALA A 101 -12.45 12.11 7.42
N GLU A 102 -13.17 12.62 8.39
CA GLU A 102 -13.78 11.85 9.49
C GLU A 102 -14.67 10.71 8.99
N ASN A 103 -14.64 9.60 9.71
CA ASN A 103 -15.45 8.41 9.39
C ASN A 103 -15.25 7.88 7.96
N SER A 104 -14.14 8.20 7.31
CA SER A 104 -13.81 7.65 6.00
C SER A 104 -13.08 6.32 6.13
N ARG A 105 -13.26 5.44 5.15
CA ARG A 105 -12.64 4.11 5.10
C ARG A 105 -11.85 3.97 3.81
N LEU A 106 -10.59 3.55 3.91
CA LEU A 106 -9.74 3.28 2.75
C LEU A 106 -9.12 1.90 2.85
N PHE A 107 -9.31 1.12 1.81
CA PHE A 107 -8.51 -0.05 1.52
C PHE A 107 -7.70 0.24 0.25
N TYR A 108 -6.39 0.34 0.38
CA TYR A 108 -5.48 0.57 -0.74
C TYR A 108 -4.38 -0.48 -0.76
N LEU A 109 -4.51 -1.41 -1.70
CA LEU A 109 -3.56 -2.50 -1.91
C LEU A 109 -3.11 -2.48 -3.38
N PRO A 110 -2.08 -1.70 -3.72
CA PRO A 110 -1.49 -1.75 -5.05
C PRO A 110 -0.89 -3.13 -5.35
N HIS A 111 -0.92 -3.52 -6.61
CA HIS A 111 -0.23 -4.72 -7.07
C HIS A 111 1.28 -4.63 -6.81
N PRO A 112 1.96 -5.77 -6.75
CA PRO A 112 3.38 -5.83 -6.43
C PRO A 112 4.25 -4.97 -7.32
N LEU A 113 5.23 -4.34 -6.71
CA LEU A 113 6.33 -3.64 -7.36
C LEU A 113 7.44 -4.63 -7.69
N VAL A 114 7.94 -4.63 -8.93
CA VAL A 114 9.03 -5.50 -9.40
C VAL A 114 10.23 -4.67 -9.81
N LEU A 115 11.34 -4.83 -9.09
CA LEU A 115 12.56 -4.06 -9.31
C LEU A 115 13.45 -4.79 -10.34
N HIS A 116 13.51 -4.30 -11.57
CA HIS A 116 14.38 -4.88 -12.59
C HIS A 116 15.87 -4.55 -12.32
N LYS A 117 16.75 -5.32 -12.94
CA LYS A 117 18.21 -5.06 -12.91
C LYS A 117 18.51 -3.59 -13.24
N ASP A 118 19.49 -3.01 -12.55
CA ASP A 118 19.99 -1.64 -12.71
C ASP A 118 18.95 -0.52 -12.42
N SER A 119 17.77 -0.84 -11.87
CA SER A 119 16.78 0.16 -11.51
C SER A 119 17.15 0.94 -10.24
N ILE A 120 16.75 2.22 -10.18
CA ILE A 120 16.79 3.08 -9.00
C ILE A 120 15.40 3.67 -8.81
N PHE A 121 14.72 3.29 -7.73
CA PHE A 121 13.37 3.77 -7.47
C PHE A 121 13.19 4.26 -6.04
N LYS A 122 12.56 5.42 -5.91
CA LYS A 122 12.21 6.03 -4.62
C LYS A 122 10.71 6.24 -4.57
N GLN A 123 10.08 5.80 -3.50
CA GLN A 123 8.68 6.11 -3.25
C GLN A 123 8.48 6.72 -1.87
N GLN A 124 7.55 7.66 -1.80
CA GLN A 124 7.14 8.31 -0.56
C GLN A 124 5.62 8.33 -0.50
N THR A 125 5.07 7.81 0.58
CA THR A 125 3.63 7.81 0.83
C THR A 125 3.34 8.55 2.11
N GLN A 126 2.52 9.58 2.03
CA GLN A 126 2.03 10.32 3.20
C GLN A 126 0.53 10.18 3.29
N ILE A 127 0.05 9.75 4.46
CA ILE A 127 -1.38 9.56 4.73
C ILE A 127 -1.78 10.41 5.93
N GLU A 128 -2.84 11.19 5.78
CA GLU A 128 -3.43 11.99 6.84
C GLU A 128 -4.82 11.45 7.17
N MET A 129 -5.04 11.11 8.44
CA MET A 129 -6.27 10.52 8.94
C MET A 129 -6.94 11.47 9.92
N ARG A 130 -8.25 11.69 9.79
CA ARG A 130 -9.07 12.36 10.81
C ARG A 130 -9.76 11.34 11.72
N GLU A 131 -10.44 11.84 12.73
CA GLU A 131 -11.14 11.04 13.74
C GLU A 131 -12.05 9.98 13.11
N GLN A 132 -12.14 8.83 13.78
CA GLN A 132 -13.00 7.71 13.42
C GLN A 132 -12.75 7.14 12.01
N SER A 133 -11.67 7.51 11.35
CA SER A 133 -11.32 6.96 10.05
C SER A 133 -10.57 5.62 10.16
N GLU A 134 -10.73 4.78 9.13
CA GLU A 134 -10.18 3.42 9.08
C GLU A 134 -9.35 3.21 7.81
N LEU A 135 -8.13 2.65 7.96
CA LEU A 135 -7.16 2.45 6.89
C LEU A 135 -6.67 1.02 6.86
N ILE A 136 -6.69 0.42 5.67
CA ILE A 136 -5.72 -0.62 5.29
C ILE A 136 -4.88 -0.08 4.13
N TYR A 137 -3.58 -0.11 4.32
CA TYR A 137 -2.58 0.22 3.30
C TYR A 137 -1.56 -0.90 3.22
N GLY A 138 -1.36 -1.45 2.02
CA GLY A 138 -0.39 -2.53 1.80
C GLY A 138 0.60 -2.22 0.70
N GLU A 139 1.78 -2.79 0.80
CA GLU A 139 2.82 -2.77 -0.22
C GLU A 139 3.40 -4.17 -0.37
N ILE A 140 3.66 -4.59 -1.61
CA ILE A 140 4.36 -5.84 -1.90
C ILE A 140 5.48 -5.51 -2.88
N VAL A 141 6.70 -5.92 -2.55
CA VAL A 141 7.89 -5.65 -3.38
C VAL A 141 8.60 -6.96 -3.71
N ALA A 142 8.84 -7.18 -5.00
CA ALA A 142 9.69 -8.25 -5.51
C ALA A 142 11.13 -7.76 -5.70
N ILE A 143 12.09 -8.56 -5.27
CA ILE A 143 13.53 -8.23 -5.28
C ILE A 143 14.17 -8.30 -6.67
N GLY A 144 13.38 -8.52 -7.70
CA GLY A 144 13.80 -8.63 -9.09
C GLY A 144 12.96 -9.63 -9.87
N ARG A 145 13.31 -9.87 -11.12
CA ARG A 145 12.74 -10.94 -11.94
C ARG A 145 13.44 -12.26 -11.62
N VAL A 146 13.07 -12.86 -10.50
CA VAL A 146 13.76 -14.03 -9.92
C VAL A 146 13.85 -15.21 -10.89
N LEU A 147 12.83 -15.41 -11.74
CA LEU A 147 12.85 -16.46 -12.78
C LEU A 147 13.83 -16.18 -13.94
N ASN A 148 14.37 -14.95 -14.01
CA ASN A 148 15.40 -14.52 -14.96
C ASN A 148 16.76 -14.33 -14.27
N ASP A 149 16.97 -14.97 -13.11
CA ASP A 149 18.17 -14.87 -12.28
C ASP A 149 18.49 -13.43 -11.78
N GLU A 150 17.49 -12.55 -11.74
CA GLU A 150 17.65 -11.20 -11.23
C GLU A 150 17.21 -11.11 -9.75
N ARG A 151 18.07 -11.54 -8.85
CA ARG A 151 17.89 -11.33 -7.40
C ARG A 151 18.76 -10.18 -6.93
N PHE A 152 18.14 -9.12 -6.35
CA PHE A 152 18.86 -7.92 -5.88
C PHE A 152 19.78 -7.31 -6.94
N ALA A 153 19.43 -7.45 -8.20
CA ALA A 153 20.19 -6.87 -9.32
C ALA A 153 19.88 -5.39 -9.57
N PHE A 154 18.87 -4.83 -8.90
CA PHE A 154 18.61 -3.40 -8.89
C PHE A 154 19.68 -2.64 -8.10
N ARG A 155 19.88 -1.35 -8.40
CA ARG A 155 20.89 -0.53 -7.71
C ARG A 155 20.41 0.05 -6.40
N GLN A 156 19.16 0.52 -6.36
CA GLN A 156 18.59 1.11 -5.15
C GLN A 156 17.06 1.04 -5.16
N PHE A 157 16.51 0.71 -4.00
CA PHE A 157 15.10 0.90 -3.69
C PHE A 157 14.95 1.59 -2.34
N SER A 158 14.07 2.58 -2.27
CA SER A 158 13.65 3.17 -1.00
C SER A 158 12.15 3.43 -1.00
N SER A 159 11.49 3.04 0.09
CA SER A 159 10.08 3.35 0.37
C SER A 159 9.98 4.01 1.73
N HIS A 160 9.24 5.11 1.82
CA HIS A 160 8.99 5.80 3.08
C HIS A 160 7.50 6.04 3.24
N LEU A 161 6.89 5.33 4.18
CA LEU A 161 5.49 5.50 4.59
C LEU A 161 5.42 6.37 5.85
N LYS A 162 4.67 7.47 5.77
CA LYS A 162 4.34 8.33 6.92
C LYS A 162 2.84 8.43 7.06
N ILE A 163 2.32 8.14 8.26
CA ILE A 163 0.90 8.26 8.57
C ILE A 163 0.73 9.17 9.77
N TYR A 164 -0.18 10.12 9.68
CA TYR A 164 -0.48 11.10 10.71
C TYR A 164 -1.96 11.08 11.08
N ALA A 165 -2.25 11.25 12.37
CA ALA A 165 -3.58 11.70 12.80
C ALA A 165 -3.60 13.22 12.76
N LEU A 166 -4.55 13.79 12.02
CA LEU A 166 -4.78 15.23 11.93
C LEU A 166 -5.78 15.65 13.01
N GLN A 167 -5.33 16.43 13.97
CA GLN A 167 -6.12 16.94 15.08
C GLN A 167 -6.97 18.15 14.64
N ASN A 168 -7.99 18.50 15.43
CA ASN A 168 -8.88 19.62 15.12
C ASN A 168 -8.19 21.00 15.15
N ASP A 169 -7.08 21.11 15.90
CA ASP A 169 -6.23 22.30 15.93
C ASP A 169 -5.24 22.37 14.75
N GLY A 170 -5.33 21.45 13.80
CA GLY A 170 -4.45 21.36 12.62
C GLY A 170 -3.12 20.68 12.88
N LYS A 171 -2.80 20.28 14.10
CA LYS A 171 -1.56 19.56 14.40
C LYS A 171 -1.60 18.14 13.86
N LYS A 172 -0.45 17.65 13.42
CA LYS A 172 -0.23 16.31 12.94
C LYS A 172 0.46 15.48 14.01
N ARG A 173 -0.25 14.47 14.57
CA ARG A 173 0.33 13.48 15.47
C ARG A 173 0.84 12.29 14.64
N PRO A 174 2.13 11.94 14.67
CA PRO A 174 2.64 10.80 13.91
C PRO A 174 2.08 9.50 14.47
N LEU A 175 1.60 8.63 13.58
CA LEU A 175 1.13 7.28 13.88
C LEU A 175 2.13 6.23 13.39
N VAL A 176 2.65 6.43 12.16
CA VAL A 176 3.59 5.51 11.52
C VAL A 176 4.69 6.32 10.84
N SER A 177 5.92 5.85 11.01
CA SER A 177 7.05 6.20 10.16
C SER A 177 7.82 4.92 9.86
N ASP A 178 7.61 4.39 8.65
CA ASP A 178 8.20 3.15 8.19
C ASP A 178 9.07 3.42 6.98
N CYS A 179 10.33 2.97 7.03
CA CYS A 179 11.30 3.21 5.98
C CYS A 179 12.00 1.92 5.58
N ILE A 180 11.90 1.58 4.31
CA ILE A 180 12.68 0.50 3.69
C ILE A 180 13.74 1.16 2.82
N GLN A 181 14.99 0.74 2.98
CA GLN A 181 16.08 1.13 2.10
C GLN A 181 16.91 -0.10 1.74
N TRP A 182 16.95 -0.42 0.46
CA TRP A 182 17.74 -1.51 -0.08
C TRP A 182 18.81 -0.98 -1.02
N LEU A 183 20.05 -1.26 -0.67
CA LEU A 183 21.27 -0.93 -1.43
C LEU A 183 22.08 -2.22 -1.59
N PRO A 184 21.80 -3.07 -2.58
CA PRO A 184 22.42 -4.39 -2.71
C PRO A 184 23.94 -4.36 -2.74
N SER A 185 24.53 -3.30 -3.30
CA SER A 185 26.01 -3.12 -3.32
C SER A 185 26.63 -2.79 -1.96
N LYS A 186 25.81 -2.43 -0.95
CA LYS A 186 26.27 -2.00 0.39
C LYS A 186 25.67 -2.82 1.53
N MET A 187 24.70 -3.68 1.24
CA MET A 187 23.93 -4.41 2.26
C MET A 187 23.87 -5.90 1.91
N ASN A 188 24.06 -6.76 2.90
CA ASN A 188 23.80 -8.19 2.74
C ASN A 188 22.31 -8.48 2.91
N LEU A 189 21.53 -8.28 1.86
CA LEU A 189 20.08 -8.47 1.87
C LEU A 189 19.64 -9.94 1.97
N THR A 190 20.55 -10.89 1.77
CA THR A 190 20.28 -12.33 1.95
C THR A 190 20.58 -12.85 3.36
N ALA A 191 21.05 -11.96 4.26
CA ALA A 191 21.34 -12.35 5.63
C ALA A 191 20.07 -12.78 6.39
N LEU A 192 20.26 -13.55 7.47
CA LEU A 192 19.24 -13.88 8.44
C LEU A 192 18.58 -12.58 8.96
N SER A 193 17.28 -12.60 9.15
CA SER A 193 16.45 -11.44 9.53
C SER A 193 16.35 -10.32 8.49
N GLN A 194 16.89 -10.51 7.29
CA GLN A 194 16.65 -9.67 6.11
C GLN A 194 15.67 -10.40 5.18
N MET A 195 16.03 -10.59 3.92
CA MET A 195 15.20 -11.30 2.94
C MET A 195 15.51 -12.81 2.86
N GLU A 196 16.62 -13.27 3.42
CA GLU A 196 17.08 -14.67 3.36
C GLU A 196 16.99 -15.22 1.91
N ASN A 197 16.27 -16.33 1.72
CA ASN A 197 16.01 -16.89 0.40
C ASN A 197 14.69 -16.44 -0.23
N TYR A 198 13.87 -15.65 0.49
CA TYR A 198 12.60 -15.16 -0.02
C TYR A 198 12.80 -14.15 -1.16
N SER A 199 11.78 -14.05 -2.01
CA SER A 199 11.82 -13.18 -3.21
C SER A 199 10.85 -12.01 -3.15
N HIS A 200 9.95 -11.99 -2.19
CA HIS A 200 8.94 -10.94 -2.02
C HIS A 200 8.82 -10.55 -0.56
N GLN A 201 8.74 -9.25 -0.33
CA GLN A 201 8.36 -8.68 0.97
C GLN A 201 7.03 -7.99 0.84
N GLY A 202 6.13 -8.26 1.79
CA GLY A 202 4.89 -7.54 1.97
C GLY A 202 4.85 -6.80 3.30
N SER A 203 4.24 -5.62 3.31
CA SER A 203 3.86 -4.92 4.53
C SER A 203 2.40 -4.47 4.41
N LEU A 204 1.62 -4.70 5.47
CA LEU A 204 0.24 -4.22 5.56
C LEU A 204 0.06 -3.49 6.89
N THR A 205 -0.40 -2.26 6.78
CA THR A 205 -0.72 -1.39 7.92
C THR A 205 -2.22 -1.25 8.04
N TYR A 206 -2.77 -1.63 9.18
CA TYR A 206 -4.15 -1.35 9.56
C TYR A 206 -4.18 -0.33 10.68
N LEU A 207 -4.98 0.71 10.52
CA LEU A 207 -5.24 1.73 11.54
C LEU A 207 -6.75 1.99 11.61
N ASN A 208 -7.26 2.07 12.83
CA ASN A 208 -8.67 2.43 13.07
C ASN A 208 -8.73 3.38 14.27
N LEU A 209 -9.06 4.65 13.99
CA LEU A 209 -9.11 5.68 15.03
C LEU A 209 -10.41 5.70 15.83
N ALA A 210 -11.35 4.77 15.53
CA ALA A 210 -12.58 4.57 16.30
C ALA A 210 -12.46 3.44 17.33
N LYS A 211 -11.50 2.50 17.13
CA LYS A 211 -11.36 1.35 18.00
C LYS A 211 -10.48 1.62 19.21
N SER A 212 -10.80 0.96 20.30
CA SER A 212 -9.97 0.95 21.50
C SER A 212 -8.73 0.05 21.33
N ASN A 213 -7.71 0.30 22.13
CA ASN A 213 -6.51 -0.53 22.17
C ASN A 213 -6.83 -2.02 22.49
N ALA A 214 -7.83 -2.28 23.33
CA ALA A 214 -8.24 -3.64 23.66
C ALA A 214 -8.80 -4.39 22.45
N GLU A 215 -9.62 -3.75 21.64
CA GLU A 215 -10.15 -4.33 20.40
C GLU A 215 -9.04 -4.62 19.38
N ILE A 216 -8.08 -3.70 19.24
CA ILE A 216 -6.92 -3.93 18.35
C ILE A 216 -6.07 -5.10 18.84
N LYS A 217 -5.82 -5.21 20.17
CA LYS A 217 -5.10 -6.35 20.75
C LYS A 217 -5.80 -7.68 20.48
N GLN A 218 -7.12 -7.74 20.61
CA GLN A 218 -7.90 -8.94 20.28
C GLN A 218 -7.75 -9.32 18.80
N GLN A 219 -7.80 -8.34 17.90
CA GLN A 219 -7.59 -8.57 16.47
C GLN A 219 -6.20 -9.11 16.17
N VAL A 220 -5.14 -8.55 16.80
CA VAL A 220 -3.77 -9.06 16.67
C VAL A 220 -3.67 -10.51 17.13
N GLN A 221 -4.20 -10.83 18.31
CA GLN A 221 -4.16 -12.19 18.85
C GLN A 221 -4.91 -13.19 17.94
N ALA A 222 -6.09 -12.82 17.44
CA ALA A 222 -6.87 -13.67 16.54
C ALA A 222 -6.11 -13.94 15.22
N LEU A 223 -5.49 -12.91 14.64
CA LEU A 223 -4.69 -13.05 13.43
C LEU A 223 -3.41 -13.87 13.69
N GLN A 224 -2.71 -13.66 14.80
CA GLN A 224 -1.53 -14.45 15.15
C GLN A 224 -1.89 -15.93 15.29
N GLN A 225 -2.96 -16.28 15.99
CA GLN A 225 -3.44 -17.65 16.13
C GLN A 225 -3.80 -18.28 14.77
N GLN A 226 -4.49 -17.52 13.91
CA GLN A 226 -4.92 -18.01 12.61
C GLN A 226 -3.77 -18.35 11.67
N PHE A 227 -2.67 -17.60 11.74
CA PHE A 227 -1.53 -17.74 10.81
C PHE A 227 -0.30 -18.40 11.45
N THR A 228 -0.43 -18.98 12.64
CA THR A 228 0.69 -19.64 13.34
C THR A 228 1.30 -20.78 12.51
N ASP A 229 0.46 -21.55 11.79
CA ASP A 229 0.88 -22.74 11.05
C ASP A 229 1.08 -22.47 9.54
N GLU A 230 1.14 -21.21 9.12
CA GLU A 230 1.36 -20.89 7.72
C GLU A 230 2.81 -21.22 7.31
N LYS A 231 2.94 -22.19 6.38
CA LYS A 231 4.26 -22.71 5.96
C LYS A 231 4.82 -22.06 4.70
N ALA A 232 3.95 -21.46 3.88
CA ALA A 232 4.35 -20.85 2.61
C ALA A 232 4.91 -19.44 2.77
N LEU A 233 4.66 -18.82 3.92
CA LEU A 233 5.00 -17.42 4.21
C LEU A 233 5.64 -17.31 5.59
N LEU A 234 6.62 -16.45 5.73
CA LEU A 234 7.11 -16.00 7.03
C LEU A 234 6.33 -14.75 7.42
N ILE A 235 5.47 -14.86 8.45
CA ILE A 235 4.53 -13.81 8.84
C ILE A 235 4.86 -13.30 10.23
N GLY A 236 4.95 -11.98 10.37
CA GLY A 236 5.01 -11.28 11.63
C GLY A 236 3.81 -10.33 11.77
N ILE A 237 3.07 -10.43 12.88
CA ILE A 237 1.92 -9.56 13.18
C ILE A 237 2.15 -8.91 14.53
N SER A 238 2.09 -7.59 14.59
CA SER A 238 2.34 -6.83 15.81
C SER A 238 1.39 -5.64 15.96
N LEU A 239 1.21 -5.22 17.19
CA LEU A 239 0.56 -3.95 17.50
C LEU A 239 1.37 -2.79 16.92
N LEU A 240 0.65 -1.80 16.43
CA LEU A 240 1.18 -0.54 15.94
C LEU A 240 0.53 0.60 16.72
N ASN A 241 1.21 1.10 17.73
CA ASN A 241 0.67 2.05 18.68
C ASN A 241 -0.62 1.52 19.35
N GLU A 242 -1.53 2.44 19.73
CA GLU A 242 -2.78 2.10 20.41
C GLU A 242 -3.95 1.83 19.46
N CYS A 243 -3.82 2.16 18.18
CA CYS A 243 -4.93 2.22 17.23
C CYS A 243 -4.73 1.38 15.96
N GLY A 244 -3.77 0.45 15.95
CA GLY A 244 -3.53 -0.33 14.75
C GLY A 244 -2.63 -1.54 14.92
N LEU A 245 -2.43 -2.23 13.81
CA LEU A 245 -1.51 -3.36 13.69
C LEU A 245 -0.71 -3.27 12.39
N MET A 246 0.42 -3.94 12.38
CA MET A 246 1.26 -4.13 11.21
C MET A 246 1.49 -5.61 10.96
N VAL A 247 1.38 -6.00 9.69
CA VAL A 247 1.75 -7.32 9.21
C VAL A 247 2.96 -7.18 8.29
N ARG A 248 4.00 -7.96 8.58
CA ARG A 248 5.19 -8.11 7.74
C ARG A 248 5.22 -9.53 7.22
N VAL A 249 5.52 -9.67 5.95
CA VAL A 249 5.50 -10.98 5.29
C VAL A 249 6.69 -11.12 4.37
N LEU A 250 7.34 -12.29 4.43
CA LEU A 250 8.26 -12.73 3.38
C LEU A 250 7.68 -13.97 2.70
N GLY A 251 7.84 -14.04 1.38
CA GLY A 251 7.31 -15.15 0.59
C GLY A 251 8.03 -15.31 -0.75
N HIS A 252 7.69 -16.38 -1.46
CA HIS A 252 8.25 -16.69 -2.78
C HIS A 252 7.33 -16.28 -3.93
N ARG A 253 6.08 -15.91 -3.64
CA ARG A 253 5.06 -15.53 -4.63
C ARG A 253 4.27 -14.30 -4.15
N ALA A 254 4.17 -13.32 -5.01
CA ALA A 254 3.43 -12.10 -4.73
C ALA A 254 1.94 -12.36 -4.52
N GLU A 255 1.37 -13.27 -5.32
CA GLU A 255 -0.05 -13.63 -5.28
C GLU A 255 -0.45 -14.21 -3.92
N THR A 256 0.42 -15.03 -3.30
CA THR A 256 0.17 -15.61 -1.98
C THR A 256 0.13 -14.54 -0.90
N ILE A 257 1.04 -13.55 -0.98
CA ILE A 257 1.04 -12.41 -0.05
C ILE A 257 -0.20 -11.54 -0.28
N GLN A 258 -0.58 -11.29 -1.53
CA GLN A 258 -1.78 -10.52 -1.86
C GLN A 258 -3.05 -11.18 -1.33
N GLN A 259 -3.21 -12.48 -1.54
CA GLN A 259 -4.34 -13.26 -1.00
C GLN A 259 -4.40 -13.21 0.53
N LEU A 260 -3.24 -13.28 1.21
CA LEU A 260 -3.17 -13.09 2.66
C LEU A 260 -3.69 -11.70 3.07
N PHE A 261 -3.26 -10.65 2.39
CA PHE A 261 -3.68 -9.28 2.69
C PHE A 261 -5.17 -9.05 2.45
N GLU A 262 -5.73 -9.61 1.38
CA GLU A 262 -7.16 -9.60 1.11
C GLU A 262 -7.96 -10.36 2.18
N LYS A 263 -7.47 -11.52 2.62
CA LYS A 263 -8.08 -12.31 3.70
C LYS A 263 -8.07 -11.55 5.02
N ILE A 264 -6.96 -10.90 5.37
CA ILE A 264 -6.86 -10.05 6.56
C ILE A 264 -7.82 -8.85 6.44
N GLY A 265 -7.89 -8.20 5.28
CA GLY A 265 -8.80 -7.09 5.03
C GLY A 265 -10.27 -7.45 5.24
N LYS A 266 -10.71 -8.60 4.74
CA LYS A 266 -12.06 -9.13 4.96
C LYS A 266 -12.33 -9.41 6.44
N GLN A 267 -11.36 -9.98 7.14
CA GLN A 267 -11.50 -10.30 8.56
C GLN A 267 -11.56 -9.06 9.44
N LEU A 268 -10.82 -8.01 9.08
CA LEU A 268 -10.86 -6.73 9.76
C LEU A 268 -12.12 -5.90 9.41
N LYS A 269 -12.97 -6.40 8.51
CA LYS A 269 -14.20 -5.77 8.01
C LYS A 269 -13.97 -4.43 7.32
N VAL A 270 -12.86 -4.29 6.63
CA VAL A 270 -12.57 -3.11 5.81
C VAL A 270 -13.01 -3.32 4.36
N LEU A 271 -13.12 -4.59 3.97
CA LEU A 271 -13.62 -5.03 2.67
C LEU A 271 -15.05 -5.54 2.78
#